data_325c3b3d42eaa38c05f1c2d72d99050c
#
_entry.id   325c3b3d42eaa38c05f1c2d72d99050c
#
_cell.length_a   1.000
_cell.length_b   1.000
_cell.length_c   1.000
_cell.angle_alpha   90.00
_cell.angle_beta   90.00
_cell.angle_gamma   90.00
#
_symmetry.space_group_name_H-M   'P 1'
#
loop_
_entity.id
_entity.type
_entity.pdbx_description
1 polymer ?
#
loop_
_entity_poly.entity_id
_entity_poly.type
_entity_poly.pdbx_seq_one_letter_code
_entity_poly.pdbx_strand_id
1 'polypeptide(L)'
;MNMCLLGTIATGVETLRATVKYNMKRGASEFCSEWTLADTGNNGFVWLGNITDMGGMGAFLSTDEEMKWDKDNGCVYKAYTMSKMSE
;
A
#
# COMPACT_ATOMS: atom_id res chain seq x y z
N MET A 1 -8.11 5.39 -9.50
CA MET A 1 -7.50 4.46 -8.54
C MET A 1 -8.09 3.08 -8.76
N ASN A 2 -7.27 2.06 -8.80
CA ASN A 2 -7.73 0.71 -9.11
C ASN A 2 -7.35 -0.34 -8.05
N MET A 3 -6.65 0.06 -7.00
CA MET A 3 -6.28 -0.85 -5.91
C MET A 3 -6.58 -0.21 -4.57
N CYS A 4 -7.09 -1.01 -3.64
CA CYS A 4 -7.36 -0.60 -2.26
C CYS A 4 -6.72 -1.60 -1.30
N LEU A 5 -5.99 -1.10 -0.31
CA LEU A 5 -5.51 -1.90 0.80
C LEU A 5 -6.21 -1.43 2.07
N LEU A 6 -6.84 -2.37 2.77
CA LEU A 6 -7.50 -2.11 4.05
C LEU A 6 -6.79 -2.90 5.13
N GLY A 7 -6.36 -2.25 6.18
CA GLY A 7 -5.63 -2.96 7.21
C GLY A 7 -5.35 -2.19 8.47
N THR A 8 -4.44 -2.74 9.26
CA THR A 8 -3.95 -2.14 10.50
C THR A 8 -2.44 -2.22 10.54
N ILE A 9 -1.82 -1.34 11.28
CA ILE A 9 -0.36 -1.32 11.47
C ILE A 9 -0.04 -0.97 12.91
N ALA A 10 0.64 -1.90 13.61
CA ALA A 10 0.93 -1.76 15.03
C ALA A 10 1.80 -0.54 15.35
N THR A 11 2.74 -0.18 14.47
CA THR A 11 3.64 0.95 14.68
C THR A 11 3.04 2.30 14.27
N GLY A 12 1.80 2.30 13.74
CA GLY A 12 1.07 3.52 13.42
C GLY A 12 1.06 3.88 11.95
N VAL A 13 0.01 4.58 11.54
CA VAL A 13 -0.22 4.92 10.12
C VAL A 13 0.85 5.86 9.58
N GLU A 14 1.42 6.73 10.41
CA GLU A 14 2.47 7.64 9.93
C GLU A 14 3.77 6.90 9.61
N THR A 15 4.04 5.79 10.28
CA THR A 15 5.16 4.90 9.92
C THR A 15 4.93 4.33 8.52
N LEU A 16 3.71 3.89 8.23
CA LEU A 16 3.35 3.38 6.91
C LEU A 16 3.47 4.49 5.86
N ARG A 17 2.98 5.69 6.15
CA ARG A 17 3.05 6.83 5.23
C ARG A 17 4.50 7.13 4.83
N ALA A 18 5.40 7.16 5.80
CA ALA A 18 6.81 7.42 5.54
C ALA A 18 7.42 6.32 4.67
N THR A 19 7.06 5.06 4.95
CA THR A 19 7.57 3.92 4.18
C THR A 19 7.05 3.92 2.75
N VAL A 20 5.77 4.24 2.54
CA VAL A 20 5.21 4.35 1.18
C VAL A 20 5.95 5.43 0.39
N LYS A 21 6.17 6.59 0.99
CA LYS A 21 6.95 7.66 0.34
C LYS A 21 8.35 7.20 -0.04
N TYR A 22 9.02 6.49 0.86
CA TYR A 22 10.34 5.93 0.60
C TYR A 22 10.31 4.92 -0.55
N ASN A 23 9.33 4.00 -0.54
CA ASN A 23 9.19 2.99 -1.58
C ASN A 23 8.93 3.62 -2.96
N MET A 24 8.14 4.68 -3.02
CA MET A 24 7.89 5.39 -4.27
C MET A 24 9.18 5.97 -4.85
N LYS A 25 10.05 6.50 -4.00
CA LYS A 25 11.34 7.05 -4.44
C LYS A 25 12.30 5.98 -4.93
N ARG A 26 12.25 4.76 -4.38
CA ARG A 26 13.19 3.70 -4.74
C ARG A 26 12.69 2.73 -5.81
N GLY A 27 11.58 3.03 -6.47
CA GLY A 27 11.14 2.28 -7.64
C GLY A 27 9.68 1.92 -7.73
N ALA A 28 8.91 1.95 -6.63
CA ALA A 28 7.50 1.57 -6.67
C ALA A 28 6.66 2.51 -7.56
N SER A 29 7.15 3.72 -7.82
CA SER A 29 6.48 4.65 -8.74
C SER A 29 6.43 4.14 -10.18
N GLU A 30 7.26 3.16 -10.54
CA GLU A 30 7.16 2.49 -11.84
C GLU A 30 5.89 1.68 -11.99
N PHE A 31 5.28 1.28 -10.87
CA PHE A 31 4.09 0.43 -10.85
C PHE A 31 2.84 1.17 -10.38
N CYS A 32 3.01 2.38 -9.84
CA CYS A 32 1.94 3.16 -9.23
C CYS A 32 2.09 4.63 -9.60
N SER A 33 1.11 5.18 -10.32
CA SER A 33 1.16 6.56 -10.78
C SER A 33 0.70 7.58 -9.75
N GLU A 34 -0.20 7.19 -8.84
CA GLU A 34 -0.66 8.04 -7.75
C GLU A 34 -1.20 7.18 -6.61
N TRP A 35 -1.21 7.76 -5.42
CA TRP A 35 -1.73 7.06 -4.24
C TRP A 35 -2.17 8.04 -3.18
N THR A 36 -2.99 7.56 -2.25
CA THR A 36 -3.37 8.29 -1.05
C THR A 36 -3.49 7.31 0.12
N LEU A 37 -3.31 7.80 1.32
CA LEU A 37 -3.36 7.00 2.54
C LEU A 37 -4.17 7.75 3.58
N ALA A 38 -5.18 7.11 4.14
CA ALA A 38 -6.02 7.67 5.19
C ALA A 38 -5.89 6.85 6.47
N ASP A 39 -5.84 7.55 7.59
CA ASP A 39 -5.90 6.97 8.92
C ASP A 39 -7.37 6.80 9.30
N THR A 40 -7.80 5.58 9.59
CA THR A 40 -9.20 5.29 9.95
C THR A 40 -9.40 5.18 11.46
N GLY A 41 -8.36 5.42 12.26
CA GLY A 41 -8.40 5.30 13.71
C GLY A 41 -7.97 3.92 14.19
N ASN A 42 -7.53 3.82 15.44
CA ASN A 42 -7.09 2.57 16.07
C ASN A 42 -6.03 1.83 15.25
N ASN A 43 -5.06 2.57 14.71
CA ASN A 43 -4.01 2.05 13.84
C ASN A 43 -4.53 1.43 12.54
N GLY A 44 -5.77 1.71 12.19
CA GLY A 44 -6.36 1.30 10.92
C GLY A 44 -6.01 2.25 9.78
N PHE A 45 -5.96 1.73 8.58
CA PHE A 45 -5.65 2.54 7.41
C PHE A 45 -6.40 2.06 6.16
N VAL A 46 -6.55 3.01 5.23
CA VAL A 46 -6.98 2.74 3.86
C VAL A 46 -5.92 3.33 2.94
N TRP A 47 -5.35 2.50 2.08
CA TRP A 47 -4.43 2.95 1.05
C TRP A 47 -5.10 2.76 -0.30
N LEU A 48 -5.15 3.81 -1.11
CA LEU A 48 -5.68 3.75 -2.47
C LEU A 48 -4.58 4.10 -3.45
N GLY A 49 -4.46 3.32 -4.51
CA GLY A 49 -3.43 3.57 -5.51
C GLY A 49 -3.92 3.31 -6.91
N ASN A 50 -3.31 4.00 -7.86
CA ASN A 50 -3.52 3.72 -9.28
C ASN A 50 -2.34 2.90 -9.79
N ILE A 51 -2.55 1.60 -9.91
CA ILE A 51 -1.51 0.66 -10.30
C ILE A 51 -1.45 0.56 -11.81
N THR A 52 -0.27 0.82 -12.36
CA THR A 52 -0.04 0.78 -13.81
C THR A 52 0.52 -0.56 -14.27
N ASP A 53 1.07 -1.34 -13.33
CA ASP A 53 1.59 -2.69 -13.59
C ASP A 53 1.31 -3.56 -12.37
N MET A 54 0.20 -4.32 -12.43
CA MET A 54 -0.21 -5.20 -11.33
C MET A 54 0.81 -6.30 -11.05
N GLY A 55 1.40 -6.88 -12.09
CA GLY A 55 2.43 -7.91 -11.93
C GLY A 55 3.67 -7.37 -11.24
N GLY A 56 4.14 -6.19 -11.66
CA GLY A 56 5.28 -5.52 -11.04
C GLY A 56 5.03 -5.15 -9.59
N MET A 57 3.84 -4.60 -9.30
CA MET A 57 3.47 -4.25 -7.92
C MET A 57 3.38 -5.49 -7.05
N GLY A 58 2.76 -6.56 -7.53
CA GLY A 58 2.67 -7.82 -6.78
C GLY A 58 4.03 -8.40 -6.46
N ALA A 59 4.94 -8.39 -7.43
CA ALA A 59 6.32 -8.85 -7.22
C ALA A 59 7.05 -7.97 -6.19
N PHE A 60 6.87 -6.66 -6.25
CA PHE A 60 7.48 -5.72 -5.30
C PHE A 60 6.99 -5.99 -3.87
N LEU A 61 5.68 -6.15 -3.68
CA LEU A 61 5.09 -6.39 -2.36
C LEU A 61 5.44 -7.78 -1.80
N SER A 62 5.85 -8.71 -2.66
CA SER A 62 6.20 -10.07 -2.26
C SER A 62 7.69 -10.27 -2.02
N THR A 63 8.50 -9.21 -2.10
CA THR A 63 9.93 -9.32 -1.78
C THR A 63 10.13 -9.65 -0.31
N ASP A 64 11.20 -10.35 0.02
CA ASP A 64 11.53 -10.70 1.40
C ASP A 64 11.65 -9.44 2.27
N GLU A 65 12.19 -8.36 1.73
CA GLU A 65 12.33 -7.08 2.43
C GLU A 65 10.97 -6.51 2.82
N GLU A 66 10.01 -6.49 1.89
CA GLU A 66 8.67 -5.97 2.15
C GLU A 66 7.90 -6.85 3.14
N MET A 67 8.00 -8.16 2.99
CA MET A 67 7.32 -9.09 3.90
C MET A 67 7.89 -9.01 5.31
N LYS A 68 9.21 -8.85 5.44
CA LYS A 68 9.86 -8.64 6.73
C LYS A 68 9.43 -7.33 7.37
N TRP A 69 9.35 -6.27 6.58
CA TRP A 69 8.90 -4.96 7.06
C TRP A 69 7.48 -5.03 7.62
N ASP A 70 6.57 -5.70 6.89
CA ASP A 70 5.19 -5.88 7.33
C ASP A 70 5.13 -6.62 8.67
N LYS A 71 5.89 -7.69 8.80
CA LYS A 71 5.96 -8.48 10.03
C LYS A 71 6.54 -7.65 11.19
N ASP A 72 7.64 -6.96 10.95
CA ASP A 72 8.32 -6.19 11.98
C ASP A 72 7.48 -5.02 12.51
N ASN A 73 6.61 -4.48 11.67
CA ASN A 73 5.75 -3.33 12.02
C ASN A 73 4.31 -3.73 12.34
N GLY A 74 4.00 -5.02 12.31
CA GLY A 74 2.64 -5.50 12.53
C GLY A 74 1.66 -4.96 11.50
N CYS A 75 2.09 -4.86 10.24
CA CYS A 75 1.26 -4.38 9.15
C CYS A 75 0.52 -5.55 8.51
N VAL A 76 -0.79 -5.56 8.66
CA VAL A 76 -1.67 -6.60 8.12
C VAL A 76 -2.75 -5.93 7.29
N TYR A 77 -2.94 -6.40 6.07
CA TYR A 77 -3.93 -5.80 5.18
C TYR A 77 -4.52 -6.82 4.22
N LYS A 78 -5.67 -6.46 3.64
CA LYS A 78 -6.28 -7.16 2.53
C LYS A 78 -6.28 -6.23 1.32
N ALA A 79 -5.98 -6.80 0.15
CA ALA A 79 -5.91 -6.05 -1.10
C ALA A 79 -7.17 -6.31 -1.92
N TYR A 80 -7.71 -5.25 -2.48
CA TYR A 80 -8.90 -5.28 -3.32
C TYR A 80 -8.61 -4.54 -4.62
N THR A 81 -9.18 -5.02 -5.71
CA THR A 81 -9.22 -4.25 -6.94
C THR A 81 -10.47 -3.39 -6.95
N MET A 82 -10.38 -2.23 -7.59
CA MET A 82 -11.51 -1.31 -7.73
C MET A 82 -11.74 -0.99 -9.19
N SER A 83 -12.99 -0.87 -9.57
CA SER A 83 -13.40 -0.42 -10.89
C SER A 83 -14.27 0.81 -10.76
N LYS A 84 -14.07 1.77 -11.65
CA LYS A 84 -14.94 2.93 -11.72
C LYS A 84 -16.35 2.47 -12.12
N MET A 85 -17.34 2.94 -11.40
CA MET A 85 -18.71 2.66 -11.79
C MET A 85 -19.01 3.31 -13.13
N SER A 86 -19.76 2.63 -13.96
CA SER A 86 -20.15 3.17 -15.25
C SER A 86 -21.05 4.39 -15.06
N GLU A 87 -20.87 5.37 -15.91
CA GLU A 87 -21.61 6.62 -15.87
C GLU A 87 -22.70 6.70 -16.93
#